data_183abdc55bbd96254068169b904e12ec
#
_entry.id   183abdc55bbd96254068169b904e12ec
#
_cell.length_a   1.000
_cell.length_b   1.000
_cell.length_c   1.000
_cell.angle_alpha   90.00
_cell.angle_beta   90.00
_cell.angle_gamma   90.00
#
_symmetry.space_group_name_H-M   'P 1'
#
loop_
_entity.id
_entity.type
_entity.pdbx_description
1 polymer ?
#
loop_
_entity_poly.entity_id
_entity_poly.type
_entity_poly.pdbx_seq_one_letter_code
_entity_poly.pdbx_strand_id
1 'polypeptide(L)'
;MITQAEVTEDRNFDDIAHKFAKNIYGSDKGEIRQIIVWEDFLQILSELGADQQPLDVLDAGGGLAQMSQKLAKLGHRVALCDLSSEMLQLAKQDIEKNGLLEQYRLIHSPVQSIGEHMDSQVDFVMFHAVMEWLVDPKPALETVLEQVKPGGMASVMFYNHHGLVYKNVVCGNIPHILDGMPHRKRFKLQPQKGLKPEEVYQWIEDSGFSICGKSGIRSFSDYIGNMQYMGDYQFEDVLALEKQLCRQEPYLSLGRYIHVWAKKNEKQE
;
A
#
# COMPACT_ATOMS: atom_id res chain seq x y z
N MET A 1 19.78 -4.46 19.70
CA MET A 1 18.51 -4.06 19.07
C MET A 1 18.82 -2.88 18.17
N ILE A 2 18.47 -2.96 16.89
CA ILE A 2 18.65 -1.86 15.93
C ILE A 2 17.50 -0.89 16.18
N THR A 3 17.79 0.26 16.79
CA THR A 3 16.80 1.34 17.00
C THR A 3 16.68 2.15 15.71
N GLN A 4 15.47 2.21 15.12
CA GLN A 4 15.19 3.10 14.00
C GLN A 4 15.10 4.56 14.48
N ALA A 5 15.41 5.52 13.59
CA ALA A 5 15.21 6.93 13.89
C ALA A 5 13.74 7.22 14.21
N GLU A 6 13.48 8.01 15.26
CA GLU A 6 12.12 8.42 15.61
C GLU A 6 11.55 9.34 14.53
N VAL A 7 10.34 9.03 14.10
CA VAL A 7 9.50 9.86 13.23
C VAL A 7 8.77 10.84 14.16
N THR A 8 8.89 12.13 13.90
CA THR A 8 8.35 13.18 14.77
C THR A 8 7.06 13.82 14.27
N GLU A 9 6.76 13.68 12.97
CA GLU A 9 5.56 14.23 12.33
C GLU A 9 5.13 13.32 11.18
N ASP A 10 3.83 13.23 10.95
CA ASP A 10 3.25 12.57 9.78
C ASP A 10 3.63 13.33 8.51
N ARG A 11 3.98 12.60 7.46
CA ARG A 11 4.46 13.21 6.21
C ARG A 11 3.31 13.67 5.33
N ASN A 12 3.15 14.99 5.15
CA ASN A 12 2.32 15.58 4.10
C ASN A 12 3.13 15.70 2.78
N PHE A 13 2.49 15.39 1.64
CA PHE A 13 3.11 15.34 0.32
C PHE A 13 2.87 16.58 -0.54
N ASP A 14 2.28 17.66 -0.04
CA ASP A 14 1.97 18.88 -0.81
C ASP A 14 3.22 19.45 -1.52
N ASP A 15 4.39 19.43 -0.86
CA ASP A 15 5.64 19.97 -1.42
C ASP A 15 6.24 19.17 -2.58
N ILE A 16 5.78 17.94 -2.81
CA ILE A 16 6.35 17.00 -3.79
C ILE A 16 5.30 16.25 -4.62
N ALA A 17 4.02 16.60 -4.51
CA ALA A 17 2.92 15.89 -5.16
C ALA A 17 3.14 15.69 -6.68
N HIS A 18 3.51 16.75 -7.42
CA HIS A 18 3.79 16.68 -8.85
C HIS A 18 5.01 15.79 -9.19
N LYS A 19 6.06 15.84 -8.37
CA LYS A 19 7.24 14.99 -8.54
C LYS A 19 6.92 13.54 -8.24
N PHE A 20 6.10 13.31 -7.22
CA PHE A 20 5.63 12.00 -6.83
C PHE A 20 4.78 11.38 -7.96
N ALA A 21 3.84 12.15 -8.52
CA ALA A 21 3.04 11.75 -9.66
C ALA A 21 3.91 11.26 -10.83
N LYS A 22 4.89 12.06 -11.25
CA LYS A 22 5.77 11.75 -12.39
C LYS A 22 6.64 10.50 -12.16
N ASN A 23 7.16 10.29 -10.95
CA ASN A 23 8.14 9.23 -10.68
C ASN A 23 7.52 7.86 -10.41
N ILE A 24 6.29 7.80 -9.90
CA ILE A 24 5.65 6.54 -9.52
C ILE A 24 4.96 5.89 -10.71
N TYR A 25 4.44 6.69 -11.66
CA TYR A 25 3.52 6.22 -12.70
C TYR A 25 4.17 5.79 -14.01
N GLY A 26 5.45 6.08 -14.21
CA GLY A 26 6.14 5.80 -15.48
C GLY A 26 7.34 4.87 -15.33
N SER A 27 7.39 4.05 -14.28
CA SER A 27 8.49 3.14 -14.07
C SER A 27 8.03 1.68 -14.02
N ASP A 28 8.85 0.76 -14.55
CA ASP A 28 8.65 -0.70 -14.48
C ASP A 28 8.33 -1.18 -13.07
N LYS A 29 8.94 -0.57 -12.06
CA LYS A 29 8.69 -0.88 -10.64
C LYS A 29 7.29 -0.50 -10.18
N GLY A 30 6.75 0.60 -10.69
CA GLY A 30 5.37 1.02 -10.45
C GLY A 30 4.39 0.08 -11.13
N GLU A 31 4.70 -0.34 -12.34
CA GLU A 31 3.89 -1.27 -13.12
C GLU A 31 3.81 -2.65 -12.48
N ILE A 32 4.95 -3.24 -12.09
CA ILE A 32 5.01 -4.52 -11.36
C ILE A 32 4.11 -4.46 -10.11
N ARG A 33 4.22 -3.39 -9.30
CA ARG A 33 3.39 -3.22 -8.11
C ARG A 33 1.91 -3.23 -8.44
N GLN A 34 1.50 -2.47 -9.46
CA GLN A 34 0.09 -2.40 -9.85
C GLN A 34 -0.46 -3.73 -10.35
N ILE A 35 0.34 -4.48 -11.11
CA ILE A 35 -0.06 -5.78 -11.67
C ILE A 35 -0.24 -6.80 -10.54
N ILE A 36 0.74 -6.95 -9.65
CA ILE A 36 0.66 -7.93 -8.56
C ILE A 36 -0.49 -7.61 -7.61
N VAL A 37 -0.63 -6.35 -7.17
CA VAL A 37 -1.73 -5.94 -6.29
C VAL A 37 -3.09 -6.12 -6.98
N TRP A 38 -3.18 -5.91 -8.30
CA TRP A 38 -4.42 -6.13 -9.04
C TRP A 38 -4.80 -7.61 -9.10
N GLU A 39 -3.83 -8.52 -9.25
CA GLU A 39 -4.10 -9.97 -9.17
C GLU A 39 -4.65 -10.37 -7.79
N ASP A 40 -4.11 -9.80 -6.71
CA ASP A 40 -4.64 -10.01 -5.36
C ASP A 40 -6.06 -9.41 -5.22
N PHE A 41 -6.32 -8.25 -5.83
CA PHE A 41 -7.66 -7.64 -5.85
C PHE A 41 -8.71 -8.51 -6.53
N LEU A 42 -8.37 -9.23 -7.59
CA LEU A 42 -9.30 -10.14 -8.25
C LEU A 42 -9.80 -11.24 -7.29
N GLN A 43 -8.94 -11.70 -6.37
CA GLN A 43 -9.35 -12.64 -5.32
C GLN A 43 -10.28 -11.97 -4.30
N ILE A 44 -9.94 -10.77 -3.82
CA ILE A 44 -10.76 -9.98 -2.89
C ILE A 44 -12.15 -9.72 -3.50
N LEU A 45 -12.20 -9.25 -4.75
CA LEU A 45 -13.45 -8.93 -5.45
C LEU A 45 -14.33 -10.18 -5.63
N SER A 46 -13.73 -11.32 -5.93
CA SER A 46 -14.44 -12.60 -6.01
C SER A 46 -15.06 -13.00 -4.67
N GLU A 47 -14.32 -12.84 -3.57
CA GLU A 47 -14.83 -13.16 -2.23
C GLU A 47 -15.95 -12.21 -1.76
N LEU A 48 -15.93 -10.96 -2.22
CA LEU A 48 -16.95 -9.95 -1.93
C LEU A 48 -18.18 -10.04 -2.84
N GLY A 49 -18.18 -10.93 -3.84
CA GLY A 49 -19.27 -11.02 -4.83
C GLY A 49 -19.43 -9.73 -5.65
N ALA A 50 -18.32 -9.08 -5.98
CA ALA A 50 -18.26 -7.78 -6.65
C ALA A 50 -18.86 -7.77 -8.07
N ASP A 51 -19.08 -8.93 -8.67
CA ASP A 51 -19.77 -9.15 -9.94
C ASP A 51 -21.30 -9.05 -9.82
N GLN A 52 -21.85 -9.17 -8.59
CA GLN A 52 -23.30 -9.18 -8.34
C GLN A 52 -23.82 -7.79 -7.97
N GLN A 53 -22.99 -6.94 -7.35
CA GLN A 53 -23.40 -5.60 -6.93
C GLN A 53 -22.21 -4.65 -6.79
N PRO A 54 -22.42 -3.34 -6.98
CA PRO A 54 -21.40 -2.34 -6.68
C PRO A 54 -21.00 -2.36 -5.19
N LEU A 55 -19.70 -2.33 -4.93
CA LEU A 55 -19.15 -2.23 -3.58
C LEU A 55 -18.95 -0.77 -3.17
N ASP A 56 -19.07 -0.51 -1.86
CA ASP A 56 -18.57 0.69 -1.23
C ASP A 56 -17.11 0.48 -0.82
N VAL A 57 -16.23 1.34 -1.29
CA VAL A 57 -14.77 1.23 -1.12
C VAL A 57 -14.23 2.48 -0.43
N LEU A 58 -13.35 2.30 0.57
CA LEU A 58 -12.54 3.38 1.13
C LEU A 58 -11.09 3.21 0.65
N ASP A 59 -10.55 4.24 -0.01
CA ASP A 59 -9.13 4.36 -0.35
C ASP A 59 -8.49 5.34 0.63
N ALA A 60 -7.94 4.82 1.73
CA ALA A 60 -7.40 5.60 2.84
C ALA A 60 -5.93 5.96 2.59
N GLY A 61 -5.64 7.26 2.45
CA GLY A 61 -4.34 7.76 2.01
C GLY A 61 -4.06 7.39 0.56
N GLY A 62 -5.09 7.39 -0.29
CA GLY A 62 -5.03 6.86 -1.65
C GLY A 62 -4.27 7.73 -2.65
N GLY A 63 -3.83 8.93 -2.25
CA GLY A 63 -3.02 9.84 -3.07
C GLY A 63 -3.68 10.14 -4.40
N LEU A 64 -3.12 9.60 -5.49
CA LEU A 64 -3.60 9.82 -6.86
C LEU A 64 -4.65 8.80 -7.33
N ALA A 65 -5.21 7.98 -6.42
CA ALA A 65 -6.31 7.04 -6.68
C ALA A 65 -6.03 5.97 -7.75
N GLN A 66 -4.77 5.55 -7.98
CA GLN A 66 -4.43 4.65 -9.10
C GLN A 66 -5.14 3.31 -9.06
N MET A 67 -5.16 2.68 -7.90
CA MET A 67 -5.78 1.36 -7.76
C MET A 67 -7.30 1.50 -7.65
N SER A 68 -7.78 2.50 -6.92
CA SER A 68 -9.22 2.73 -6.76
C SER A 68 -9.91 3.17 -8.05
N GLN A 69 -9.23 3.83 -8.99
CA GLN A 69 -9.80 4.11 -10.32
C GLN A 69 -10.08 2.82 -11.11
N LYS A 70 -9.32 1.74 -10.92
CA LYS A 70 -9.62 0.45 -11.54
C LYS A 70 -10.94 -0.12 -10.99
N LEU A 71 -11.18 0.05 -9.69
CA LEU A 71 -12.43 -0.35 -9.03
C LEU A 71 -13.61 0.52 -9.49
N ALA A 72 -13.43 1.84 -9.57
CA ALA A 72 -14.45 2.75 -10.07
C ALA A 72 -14.86 2.46 -11.53
N LYS A 73 -13.91 2.04 -12.38
CA LYS A 73 -14.18 1.57 -13.76
C LYS A 73 -15.04 0.31 -13.81
N LEU A 74 -15.04 -0.50 -12.77
CA LEU A 74 -15.92 -1.66 -12.61
C LEU A 74 -17.29 -1.29 -12.01
N GLY A 75 -17.54 0.00 -11.73
CA GLY A 75 -18.81 0.50 -11.21
C GLY A 75 -18.89 0.61 -9.69
N HIS A 76 -17.80 0.38 -8.95
CA HIS A 76 -17.77 0.51 -7.49
C HIS A 76 -17.72 1.99 -7.07
N ARG A 77 -18.24 2.31 -5.88
CA ARG A 77 -18.22 3.66 -5.29
C ARG A 77 -17.01 3.80 -4.38
N VAL A 78 -16.27 4.88 -4.52
CA VAL A 78 -15.01 5.11 -3.80
C VAL A 78 -15.06 6.38 -2.96
N ALA A 79 -14.82 6.26 -1.66
CA ALA A 79 -14.42 7.36 -0.81
C ALA A 79 -12.88 7.43 -0.81
N LEU A 80 -12.32 8.46 -1.44
CA LEU A 80 -10.87 8.69 -1.47
C LEU A 80 -10.50 9.70 -0.39
N CYS A 81 -9.70 9.28 0.57
CA CYS A 81 -9.17 10.13 1.64
C CYS A 81 -7.67 10.35 1.47
N ASP A 82 -7.21 11.60 1.61
CA ASP A 82 -5.79 11.91 1.70
C ASP A 82 -5.56 13.18 2.54
N LEU A 83 -4.40 13.24 3.21
CA LEU A 83 -3.95 14.39 3.99
C LEU A 83 -3.49 15.56 3.09
N SER A 84 -3.02 15.25 1.88
CA SER A 84 -2.49 16.22 0.93
C SER A 84 -3.60 16.75 0.02
N SER A 85 -3.86 18.06 0.13
CA SER A 85 -4.80 18.75 -0.75
C SER A 85 -4.34 18.75 -2.20
N GLU A 86 -3.03 18.86 -2.46
CA GLU A 86 -2.43 18.83 -3.78
C GLU A 86 -2.59 17.43 -4.43
N MET A 87 -2.41 16.34 -3.66
CA MET A 87 -2.64 14.98 -4.16
C MET A 87 -4.10 14.78 -4.55
N LEU A 88 -5.05 15.20 -3.71
CA LEU A 88 -6.48 15.12 -4.01
C LEU A 88 -6.87 15.96 -5.23
N GLN A 89 -6.25 17.12 -5.42
CA GLN A 89 -6.50 17.95 -6.60
C GLN A 89 -6.01 17.27 -7.90
N LEU A 90 -4.82 16.66 -7.87
CA LEU A 90 -4.28 15.88 -8.99
C LEU A 90 -5.14 14.62 -9.26
N ALA A 91 -5.54 13.91 -8.20
CA ALA A 91 -6.44 12.77 -8.31
C ALA A 91 -7.76 13.16 -8.97
N LYS A 92 -8.37 14.27 -8.51
CA LYS A 92 -9.63 14.79 -9.06
C LYS A 92 -9.53 15.06 -10.57
N GLN A 93 -8.45 15.71 -11.02
CA GLN A 93 -8.23 15.99 -12.45
C GLN A 93 -8.16 14.71 -13.29
N ASP A 94 -7.48 13.68 -12.77
CA ASP A 94 -7.36 12.41 -13.48
C ASP A 94 -8.67 11.60 -13.46
N ILE A 95 -9.39 11.61 -12.34
CA ILE A 95 -10.72 11.01 -12.18
C ILE A 95 -11.73 11.65 -13.15
N GLU A 96 -11.76 12.99 -13.23
CA GLU A 96 -12.61 13.74 -14.16
C GLU A 96 -12.28 13.41 -15.62
N LYS A 97 -11.00 13.40 -15.97
CA LYS A 97 -10.51 13.03 -17.31
C LYS A 97 -10.94 11.61 -17.71
N ASN A 98 -11.03 10.69 -16.77
CA ASN A 98 -11.46 9.32 -16.98
C ASN A 98 -13.00 9.15 -16.91
N GLY A 99 -13.77 10.21 -16.65
CA GLY A 99 -15.23 10.16 -16.56
C GLY A 99 -15.77 9.43 -15.33
N LEU A 100 -15.01 9.42 -14.22
CA LEU A 100 -15.32 8.63 -13.03
C LEU A 100 -15.78 9.47 -11.83
N LEU A 101 -16.07 10.76 -12.02
CA LEU A 101 -16.34 11.67 -10.90
C LEU A 101 -17.58 11.25 -10.08
N GLU A 102 -18.59 10.69 -10.71
CA GLU A 102 -19.81 10.24 -10.05
C GLU A 102 -19.60 9.04 -9.11
N GLN A 103 -18.53 8.27 -9.31
CA GLN A 103 -18.14 7.15 -8.46
C GLN A 103 -17.32 7.58 -7.25
N TYR A 104 -16.90 8.87 -7.18
CA TYR A 104 -15.97 9.32 -6.16
C TYR A 104 -16.56 10.33 -5.18
N ARG A 105 -16.25 10.12 -3.88
CA ARG A 105 -16.32 11.13 -2.83
C ARG A 105 -14.88 11.42 -2.38
N LEU A 106 -14.43 12.67 -2.50
CA LEU A 106 -13.09 13.10 -2.09
C LEU A 106 -13.15 13.67 -0.66
N ILE A 107 -12.25 13.20 0.22
CA ILE A 107 -12.19 13.55 1.63
C ILE A 107 -10.78 14.07 1.94
N HIS A 108 -10.66 15.37 2.26
CA HIS A 108 -9.41 15.96 2.72
C HIS A 108 -9.33 15.82 4.23
N SER A 109 -8.65 14.78 4.71
CA SER A 109 -8.52 14.45 6.14
C SER A 109 -7.31 13.56 6.38
N PRO A 110 -6.68 13.63 7.56
CA PRO A 110 -5.77 12.56 7.98
C PRO A 110 -6.56 11.27 8.19
N VAL A 111 -5.92 10.13 7.92
CA VAL A 111 -6.56 8.81 8.03
C VAL A 111 -7.00 8.49 9.46
N GLN A 112 -6.36 9.08 10.46
CA GLN A 112 -6.71 8.92 11.87
C GLN A 112 -8.09 9.50 12.22
N SER A 113 -8.60 10.43 11.41
CA SER A 113 -9.93 11.06 11.60
C SER A 113 -10.96 10.58 10.58
N ILE A 114 -10.65 9.54 9.79
CA ILE A 114 -11.53 9.11 8.69
C ILE A 114 -12.93 8.71 9.18
N GLY A 115 -13.04 8.14 10.38
CA GLY A 115 -14.33 7.76 10.95
C GLY A 115 -15.32 8.91 11.12
N GLU A 116 -14.83 10.15 11.31
CA GLU A 116 -15.68 11.37 11.42
C GLU A 116 -16.31 11.75 10.07
N HIS A 117 -15.77 11.24 8.97
CA HIS A 117 -16.18 11.56 7.60
C HIS A 117 -16.97 10.43 6.92
N MET A 118 -17.11 9.28 7.58
CA MET A 118 -17.83 8.13 7.02
C MET A 118 -19.24 8.04 7.61
N ASP A 119 -20.25 7.99 6.73
CA ASP A 119 -21.66 7.87 7.14
C ASP A 119 -22.02 6.42 7.52
N SER A 120 -21.26 5.46 7.00
CA SER A 120 -21.43 4.01 7.24
C SER A 120 -20.14 3.26 6.94
N GLN A 121 -20.06 2.03 7.46
CA GLN A 121 -18.98 1.11 7.11
C GLN A 121 -19.06 0.70 5.64
N VAL A 122 -17.91 0.33 5.06
CA VAL A 122 -17.74 -0.03 3.64
C VAL A 122 -17.48 -1.53 3.47
N ASP A 123 -17.64 -2.02 2.25
CA ASP A 123 -17.40 -3.43 1.91
C ASP A 123 -15.90 -3.73 1.78
N PHE A 124 -15.12 -2.75 1.32
CA PHE A 124 -13.71 -2.92 1.05
C PHE A 124 -12.92 -1.67 1.43
N VAL A 125 -11.82 -1.87 2.17
CA VAL A 125 -10.85 -0.82 2.51
C VAL A 125 -9.51 -1.10 1.89
N MET A 126 -8.90 -0.07 1.32
CA MET A 126 -7.51 -0.05 0.85
C MET A 126 -6.69 0.88 1.75
N PHE A 127 -5.56 0.40 2.26
CA PHE A 127 -4.61 1.19 3.05
C PHE A 127 -3.18 0.90 2.59
N HIS A 128 -2.77 1.60 1.54
CA HIS A 128 -1.57 1.25 0.78
C HIS A 128 -0.46 2.28 0.88
N ALA A 129 0.71 1.85 1.39
CA ALA A 129 1.93 2.63 1.44
C ALA A 129 1.78 3.97 2.20
N VAL A 130 1.00 3.97 3.27
CA VAL A 130 0.75 5.11 4.15
C VAL A 130 1.45 4.96 5.49
N MET A 131 1.37 3.77 6.10
CA MET A 131 1.85 3.51 7.47
C MET A 131 3.32 3.87 7.70
N GLU A 132 4.18 3.71 6.72
CA GLU A 132 5.60 4.05 6.77
C GLU A 132 5.90 5.56 6.86
N TRP A 133 4.86 6.40 6.69
CA TRP A 133 4.94 7.85 6.75
C TRP A 133 4.30 8.44 8.02
N LEU A 134 3.71 7.58 8.86
CA LEU A 134 3.03 7.96 10.09
C LEU A 134 3.95 7.84 11.30
N VAL A 135 3.77 8.71 12.27
CA VAL A 135 4.43 8.64 13.59
C VAL A 135 3.99 7.36 14.30
N ASP A 136 2.69 7.16 14.40
CA ASP A 136 2.08 5.99 15.02
C ASP A 136 1.16 5.26 14.03
N PRO A 137 1.68 4.23 13.33
CA PRO A 137 0.92 3.53 12.30
C PRO A 137 -0.15 2.59 12.84
N LYS A 138 -0.01 2.06 14.07
CA LYS A 138 -0.96 1.07 14.60
C LYS A 138 -2.35 1.65 14.84
N PRO A 139 -2.54 2.76 15.60
CA PRO A 139 -3.86 3.38 15.77
C PRO A 139 -4.48 3.83 14.45
N ALA A 140 -3.67 4.31 13.50
CA ALA A 140 -4.18 4.68 12.18
C ALA A 140 -4.72 3.48 11.41
N LEU A 141 -4.01 2.34 11.45
CA LEU A 141 -4.50 1.09 10.86
C LEU A 141 -5.80 0.64 11.53
N GLU A 142 -5.88 0.64 12.87
CA GLU A 142 -7.08 0.28 13.63
C GLU A 142 -8.27 1.15 13.22
N THR A 143 -8.11 2.48 13.17
CA THR A 143 -9.16 3.42 12.73
C THR A 143 -9.66 3.12 11.32
N VAL A 144 -8.76 2.80 10.40
CA VAL A 144 -9.10 2.46 9.01
C VAL A 144 -9.84 1.11 8.94
N LEU A 145 -9.39 0.10 9.70
CA LEU A 145 -10.01 -1.23 9.76
C LEU A 145 -11.41 -1.21 10.40
N GLU A 146 -11.67 -0.29 11.33
CA GLU A 146 -13.00 -0.09 11.90
C GLU A 146 -14.05 0.27 10.84
N GLN A 147 -13.64 0.90 9.73
CA GLN A 147 -14.56 1.30 8.66
C GLN A 147 -15.06 0.11 7.81
N VAL A 148 -14.51 -1.09 8.00
CA VAL A 148 -14.93 -2.29 7.26
C VAL A 148 -16.18 -2.90 7.90
N LYS A 149 -17.19 -3.26 7.11
CA LYS A 149 -18.38 -4.04 7.54
C LYS A 149 -17.96 -5.43 8.05
N PRO A 150 -18.70 -6.05 8.98
CA PRO A 150 -18.55 -7.49 9.25
C PRO A 150 -18.65 -8.29 7.94
N GLY A 151 -17.73 -9.24 7.72
CA GLY A 151 -17.62 -10.00 6.46
C GLY A 151 -16.98 -9.25 5.29
N GLY A 152 -16.74 -7.93 5.42
CA GLY A 152 -16.00 -7.13 4.44
C GLY A 152 -14.50 -7.41 4.46
N MET A 153 -13.77 -6.81 3.53
CA MET A 153 -12.34 -7.08 3.31
C MET A 153 -11.48 -5.82 3.49
N ALA A 154 -10.26 -6.02 3.94
CA ALA A 154 -9.21 -5.00 3.97
C ALA A 154 -8.02 -5.44 3.13
N SER A 155 -7.44 -4.49 2.39
CA SER A 155 -6.20 -4.62 1.65
C SER A 155 -5.19 -3.63 2.23
N VAL A 156 -4.12 -4.15 2.82
CA VAL A 156 -3.10 -3.36 3.51
C VAL A 156 -1.75 -3.60 2.85
N MET A 157 -1.08 -2.53 2.42
CA MET A 157 0.27 -2.63 1.86
C MET A 157 1.21 -1.67 2.58
N PHE A 158 2.36 -2.16 3.00
CA PHE A 158 3.32 -1.38 3.79
C PHE A 158 4.78 -1.66 3.38
N TYR A 159 5.64 -0.69 3.65
CA TYR A 159 7.06 -0.75 3.39
C TYR A 159 7.74 -1.75 4.33
N ASN A 160 8.36 -2.78 3.76
CA ASN A 160 8.86 -3.93 4.51
C ASN A 160 10.25 -3.69 5.10
N HIS A 161 10.36 -3.80 6.42
CA HIS A 161 11.63 -3.70 7.13
C HIS A 161 12.66 -4.75 6.68
N HIS A 162 12.25 -6.02 6.51
CA HIS A 162 13.16 -7.10 6.11
C HIS A 162 13.70 -6.89 4.69
N GLY A 163 12.83 -6.50 3.75
CA GLY A 163 13.24 -6.13 2.39
C GLY A 163 14.17 -4.91 2.38
N LEU A 164 13.97 -3.93 3.29
CA LEU A 164 14.85 -2.78 3.44
C LEU A 164 16.23 -3.18 3.95
N VAL A 165 16.31 -4.03 4.98
CA VAL A 165 17.57 -4.57 5.51
C VAL A 165 18.31 -5.32 4.40
N TYR A 166 17.64 -6.27 3.74
CA TYR A 166 18.25 -7.09 2.70
C TYR A 166 18.74 -6.25 1.50
N LYS A 167 17.97 -5.24 1.08
CA LYS A 167 18.41 -4.29 0.06
C LYS A 167 19.69 -3.55 0.44
N ASN A 168 19.82 -3.12 1.69
CA ASN A 168 21.04 -2.46 2.17
C ASN A 168 22.24 -3.43 2.20
N VAL A 169 22.03 -4.72 2.51
CA VAL A 169 23.07 -5.76 2.41
C VAL A 169 23.54 -5.89 0.97
N VAL A 170 22.63 -6.07 0.02
CA VAL A 170 22.95 -6.19 -1.42
C VAL A 170 23.69 -4.96 -1.96
N CYS A 171 23.40 -3.77 -1.41
CA CYS A 171 24.09 -2.53 -1.76
C CYS A 171 25.43 -2.31 -0.98
N GLY A 172 25.84 -3.22 -0.12
CA GLY A 172 27.07 -3.07 0.70
C GLY A 172 26.98 -2.01 1.79
N ASN A 173 25.78 -1.56 2.16
CA ASN A 173 25.54 -0.52 3.17
C ASN A 173 25.59 -1.08 4.61
N ILE A 174 26.54 -1.96 4.93
CA ILE A 174 26.62 -2.66 6.20
C ILE A 174 26.72 -1.71 7.41
N PRO A 175 27.58 -0.66 7.41
CA PRO A 175 27.62 0.27 8.53
C PRO A 175 26.26 0.94 8.80
N HIS A 176 25.55 1.34 7.74
CA HIS A 176 24.22 1.94 7.85
C HIS A 176 23.20 1.00 8.53
N ILE A 177 23.28 -0.30 8.26
CA ILE A 177 22.43 -1.31 8.92
C ILE A 177 22.76 -1.40 10.40
N LEU A 178 24.05 -1.51 10.73
CA LEU A 178 24.54 -1.62 12.11
C LEU A 178 24.21 -0.39 12.96
N ASP A 179 24.19 0.80 12.33
CA ASP A 179 23.77 2.07 12.94
C ASP A 179 22.25 2.22 13.11
N GLY A 180 21.45 1.18 12.78
CA GLY A 180 20.00 1.20 12.94
C GLY A 180 19.24 1.82 11.76
N MET A 181 19.89 2.00 10.61
CA MET A 181 19.30 2.56 9.38
C MET A 181 18.64 3.95 9.59
N PRO A 182 19.36 4.94 10.14
CA PRO A 182 18.81 6.26 10.35
C PRO A 182 18.33 6.88 9.03
N HIS A 183 17.19 7.59 9.07
CA HIS A 183 16.64 8.24 7.88
C HIS A 183 17.62 9.27 7.29
N ARG A 184 17.87 9.17 5.98
CA ARG A 184 18.75 10.11 5.26
C ARG A 184 17.94 11.25 4.69
N LYS A 185 17.93 12.42 5.34
CA LYS A 185 17.14 13.63 4.95
C LYS A 185 17.22 14.04 3.48
N ARG A 186 18.28 13.65 2.75
CA ARG A 186 18.44 13.98 1.30
C ARG A 186 17.46 13.21 0.38
N PHE A 187 16.82 12.16 0.87
CA PHE A 187 15.92 11.32 0.09
C PHE A 187 14.46 11.56 0.49
N LYS A 188 13.88 12.68 0.01
CA LYS A 188 12.50 13.09 0.34
C LYS A 188 11.39 12.07 -0.01
N LEU A 189 11.66 11.16 -0.96
CA LEU A 189 10.72 10.12 -1.41
C LEU A 189 11.02 8.74 -0.80
N GLN A 190 11.97 8.65 0.12
CA GLN A 190 12.24 7.43 0.84
C GLN A 190 11.37 7.39 2.10
N PRO A 191 10.61 6.30 2.34
CA PRO A 191 9.87 6.13 3.57
C PRO A 191 10.74 6.32 4.82
N GLN A 192 10.14 6.85 5.87
CA GLN A 192 10.85 7.20 7.09
C GLN A 192 11.31 5.94 7.85
N LYS A 193 10.47 4.90 7.84
CA LYS A 193 10.75 3.61 8.48
C LYS A 193 10.15 2.46 7.67
N GLY A 194 10.74 1.26 7.81
CA GLY A 194 10.11 0.01 7.40
C GLY A 194 9.36 -0.60 8.59
N LEU A 195 8.25 -1.24 8.32
CA LEU A 195 7.46 -1.96 9.32
C LEU A 195 7.83 -3.45 9.28
N LYS A 196 7.83 -4.09 10.43
CA LYS A 196 8.05 -5.53 10.52
C LYS A 196 6.74 -6.25 10.19
N PRO A 197 6.75 -7.18 9.21
CA PRO A 197 5.54 -7.86 8.78
C PRO A 197 4.80 -8.57 9.92
N GLU A 198 5.53 -9.23 10.82
CA GLU A 198 4.96 -9.94 11.95
C GLU A 198 4.17 -9.03 12.91
N GLU A 199 4.63 -7.78 13.11
CA GLU A 199 3.90 -6.79 13.93
C GLU A 199 2.61 -6.35 13.24
N VAL A 200 2.67 -6.07 11.92
CA VAL A 200 1.49 -5.63 11.16
C VAL A 200 0.45 -6.75 11.05
N TYR A 201 0.88 -8.00 10.86
CA TYR A 201 -0.04 -9.15 10.84
C TYR A 201 -0.79 -9.26 12.17
N GLN A 202 -0.08 -9.14 13.29
CA GLN A 202 -0.69 -9.19 14.62
C GLN A 202 -1.70 -8.04 14.82
N TRP A 203 -1.39 -6.81 14.37
CA TRP A 203 -2.32 -5.68 14.48
C TRP A 203 -3.63 -5.91 13.68
N ILE A 204 -3.51 -6.52 12.50
CA ILE A 204 -4.68 -6.89 11.67
C ILE A 204 -5.53 -7.94 12.39
N GLU A 205 -4.91 -8.98 12.94
CA GLU A 205 -5.60 -10.05 13.67
C GLU A 205 -6.22 -9.55 14.97
N ASP A 206 -5.52 -8.72 15.74
CA ASP A 206 -6.02 -8.07 16.96
C ASP A 206 -7.24 -7.15 16.66
N SER A 207 -7.35 -6.61 15.46
CA SER A 207 -8.48 -5.80 14.99
C SER A 207 -9.68 -6.65 14.56
N GLY A 208 -9.64 -7.96 14.76
CA GLY A 208 -10.76 -8.88 14.46
C GLY A 208 -10.83 -9.30 12.99
N PHE A 209 -9.70 -9.35 12.30
CA PHE A 209 -9.62 -9.83 10.92
C PHE A 209 -8.87 -11.16 10.84
N SER A 210 -9.26 -11.98 9.86
CA SER A 210 -8.54 -13.18 9.46
C SER A 210 -7.76 -12.91 8.18
N ILE A 211 -6.44 -13.13 8.19
CA ILE A 211 -5.59 -12.94 7.01
C ILE A 211 -5.92 -14.03 5.99
N CYS A 212 -6.33 -13.63 4.79
CA CYS A 212 -6.69 -14.50 3.68
C CYS A 212 -5.51 -14.77 2.75
N GLY A 213 -4.60 -13.81 2.61
CA GLY A 213 -3.42 -14.00 1.80
C GLY A 213 -2.41 -12.87 1.91
N LYS A 214 -1.24 -13.11 1.33
CA LYS A 214 -0.10 -12.18 1.37
C LYS A 214 0.72 -12.28 0.08
N SER A 215 1.30 -11.16 -0.35
CA SER A 215 2.28 -11.12 -1.44
C SER A 215 3.42 -10.15 -1.13
N GLY A 216 4.63 -10.54 -1.55
CA GLY A 216 5.78 -9.65 -1.60
C GLY A 216 5.72 -8.81 -2.87
N ILE A 217 5.77 -7.51 -2.73
CA ILE A 217 5.72 -6.60 -3.87
C ILE A 217 7.12 -6.15 -4.22
N ARG A 218 7.56 -6.40 -5.46
CA ARG A 218 8.91 -6.12 -5.93
C ARG A 218 9.95 -6.94 -5.17
N SER A 219 9.75 -8.26 -5.13
CA SER A 219 10.62 -9.22 -4.46
C SER A 219 11.95 -9.43 -5.19
N PHE A 220 12.02 -9.14 -6.48
CA PHE A 220 13.20 -9.31 -7.34
C PHE A 220 13.65 -8.00 -7.99
N SER A 221 12.74 -7.25 -8.58
CA SER A 221 13.03 -6.05 -9.38
C SER A 221 13.82 -4.97 -8.64
N ASP A 222 13.71 -4.89 -7.32
CA ASP A 222 14.48 -3.96 -6.51
C ASP A 222 15.94 -4.38 -6.30
N TYR A 223 16.26 -5.66 -6.48
CA TYR A 223 17.59 -6.19 -6.26
C TYR A 223 18.41 -6.27 -7.54
N ILE A 224 17.78 -6.52 -8.68
CA ILE A 224 18.45 -6.73 -9.97
C ILE A 224 19.25 -5.51 -10.43
N GLY A 225 18.72 -4.30 -10.29
CA GLY A 225 19.31 -3.06 -10.88
C GLY A 225 20.62 -2.55 -10.27
N ASN A 226 21.26 -3.30 -9.37
CA ASN A 226 22.53 -2.92 -8.74
C ASN A 226 23.65 -3.93 -9.02
N MET A 227 23.46 -4.88 -9.90
CA MET A 227 24.46 -5.88 -10.24
C MET A 227 25.32 -5.43 -11.43
N GLN A 228 26.63 -5.56 -11.29
CA GLN A 228 27.62 -5.21 -12.32
C GLN A 228 27.59 -6.21 -13.52
N TYR A 229 26.99 -7.38 -13.32
CA TYR A 229 26.81 -8.41 -14.34
C TYR A 229 25.32 -8.69 -14.46
N MET A 230 24.68 -8.04 -15.42
CA MET A 230 23.29 -8.31 -15.76
C MET A 230 23.26 -9.23 -16.99
N GLY A 231 22.55 -10.35 -16.87
CA GLY A 231 22.19 -11.15 -18.04
C GLY A 231 21.21 -10.39 -18.94
N ASP A 232 21.01 -10.88 -20.15
CA ASP A 232 19.95 -10.38 -21.02
C ASP A 232 18.59 -10.86 -20.49
N TYR A 233 17.77 -9.93 -19.98
CA TYR A 233 16.38 -10.16 -19.61
C TYR A 233 15.54 -8.94 -19.95
N GLN A 234 14.25 -9.19 -20.19
CA GLN A 234 13.27 -8.15 -20.48
C GLN A 234 12.37 -7.90 -19.26
N PHE A 235 11.57 -6.85 -19.31
CA PHE A 235 10.58 -6.52 -18.26
C PHE A 235 9.62 -7.69 -18.00
N GLU A 236 9.20 -8.38 -19.07
CA GLU A 236 8.27 -9.50 -19.02
C GLU A 236 8.85 -10.71 -18.25
N ASP A 237 10.17 -10.93 -18.35
CA ASP A 237 10.85 -12.00 -17.60
C ASP A 237 10.84 -11.72 -16.10
N VAL A 238 11.13 -10.44 -15.73
CA VAL A 238 11.08 -10.02 -14.33
C VAL A 238 9.65 -10.08 -13.79
N LEU A 239 8.67 -9.62 -14.56
CA LEU A 239 7.26 -9.68 -14.19
C LEU A 239 6.77 -11.12 -14.03
N ALA A 240 7.16 -12.02 -14.92
CA ALA A 240 6.82 -13.45 -14.82
C ALA A 240 7.39 -14.06 -13.54
N LEU A 241 8.65 -13.75 -13.21
CA LEU A 241 9.28 -14.20 -11.97
C LEU A 241 8.57 -13.65 -10.72
N GLU A 242 8.25 -12.35 -10.70
CA GLU A 242 7.47 -11.72 -9.62
C GLU A 242 6.13 -12.43 -9.42
N LYS A 243 5.35 -12.63 -10.48
CA LYS A 243 4.06 -13.33 -10.43
C LYS A 243 4.16 -14.76 -9.89
N GLN A 244 5.19 -15.48 -10.31
CA GLN A 244 5.39 -16.88 -9.94
C GLN A 244 5.76 -17.06 -8.47
N LEU A 245 6.57 -16.15 -7.89
CA LEU A 245 7.23 -16.40 -6.62
C LEU A 245 6.83 -15.40 -5.50
N CYS A 246 6.19 -14.29 -5.81
CA CYS A 246 5.92 -13.24 -4.82
C CYS A 246 5.01 -13.68 -3.65
N ARG A 247 4.27 -14.79 -3.79
CA ARG A 247 3.39 -15.36 -2.75
C ARG A 247 4.01 -16.56 -2.02
N GLN A 248 5.29 -16.87 -2.32
CA GLN A 248 6.02 -18.01 -1.76
C GLN A 248 7.14 -17.52 -0.84
N GLU A 249 7.29 -18.12 0.35
CA GLU A 249 8.48 -17.90 1.17
C GLU A 249 9.71 -18.61 0.55
N PRO A 250 10.91 -18.03 0.65
CA PRO A 250 11.26 -16.80 1.36
C PRO A 250 11.09 -15.52 0.53
N TYR A 251 10.64 -15.59 -0.72
CA TYR A 251 10.58 -14.47 -1.66
C TYR A 251 9.55 -13.43 -1.24
N LEU A 252 8.43 -13.88 -0.67
CA LEU A 252 7.41 -13.01 -0.10
C LEU A 252 8.03 -12.06 0.93
N SER A 253 8.74 -12.61 1.90
CA SER A 253 9.38 -11.83 2.97
C SER A 253 10.47 -10.87 2.48
N LEU A 254 10.99 -11.03 1.27
CA LEU A 254 11.98 -10.14 0.64
C LEU A 254 11.35 -9.02 -0.19
N GLY A 255 10.04 -9.00 -0.37
CA GLY A 255 9.35 -7.92 -1.08
C GLY A 255 9.69 -6.54 -0.53
N ARG A 256 9.83 -5.55 -1.41
CA ARG A 256 10.04 -4.15 -1.00
C ARG A 256 8.88 -3.62 -0.17
N TYR A 257 7.67 -4.05 -0.53
CA TYR A 257 6.46 -3.92 0.26
C TYR A 257 5.91 -5.32 0.53
N ILE A 258 5.14 -5.42 1.59
CA ILE A 258 4.26 -6.57 1.81
C ILE A 258 2.82 -6.08 1.57
N HIS A 259 2.07 -6.82 0.79
CA HIS A 259 0.64 -6.68 0.63
C HIS A 259 -0.06 -7.81 1.36
N VAL A 260 -1.07 -7.47 2.16
CA VAL A 260 -1.88 -8.40 2.95
C VAL A 260 -3.33 -8.10 2.66
N TRP A 261 -4.15 -9.14 2.44
CA TRP A 261 -5.59 -8.97 2.45
C TRP A 261 -6.23 -9.86 3.50
N ALA A 262 -7.22 -9.31 4.17
CA ALA A 262 -7.85 -9.92 5.32
C ALA A 262 -9.35 -9.66 5.34
N LYS A 263 -10.11 -10.61 5.86
CA LYS A 263 -11.55 -10.54 6.00
C LYS A 263 -11.93 -10.22 7.44
N LYS A 264 -12.82 -9.26 7.63
CA LYS A 264 -13.36 -8.95 8.96
C LYS A 264 -14.26 -10.07 9.43
N ASN A 265 -13.98 -10.58 10.61
CA ASN A 265 -14.77 -11.65 11.21
C ASN A 265 -16.22 -11.18 11.40
N GLU A 266 -17.18 -12.07 11.18
CA GLU A 266 -18.57 -11.82 11.52
C GLU A 266 -18.70 -11.70 13.04
N LYS A 267 -19.58 -10.82 13.51
CA LYS A 267 -19.87 -10.79 14.95
C LYS A 267 -20.47 -12.14 15.32
N GLN A 268 -19.83 -12.85 16.24
CA GLN A 268 -20.47 -14.00 16.89
C GLN A 268 -21.69 -13.44 17.62
N GLU A 269 -22.89 -13.89 17.23
CA GLU A 269 -24.14 -13.62 17.94
C GLU A 269 -24.14 -14.24 19.33
#